data_025922e8ee9827fdead8e3a7d353604f
#
_entry.id   025922e8ee9827fdead8e3a7d353604f
#
_cell.length_a   1.000
_cell.length_b   1.000
_cell.length_c   1.000
_cell.angle_alpha   90.00
_cell.angle_beta   90.00
_cell.angle_gamma   90.00
#
_symmetry.space_group_name_H-M   'P 1'
#
loop_
_entity.id
_entity.type
_entity.pdbx_description
1 polymer ?
#
loop_
_entity_poly.entity_id
_entity_poly.type
_entity_poly.pdbx_seq_one_letter_code
_entity_poly.pdbx_strand_id
1 'polypeptide(L)'
;VEVFMLDDVGQCYDLANAEQDRIATTFGRHINDNMTSFYSYTPSNFLFEYGWGGRTIDQENWEIEEVKHGPSLWGHDRLWMPPDQLKEARRVRSTAVQDNMRIPVNVMPGNFNLGVGQCPWWQKTKN
;
A
#
# COMPACT_ATOMS: atom_id res chain seq x y z
N VAL A 1 -1.81 7.52 9.52
CA VAL A 1 -0.80 8.57 9.30
C VAL A 1 -0.21 8.41 7.92
N GLU A 2 -0.16 9.50 7.15
CA GLU A 2 0.53 9.55 5.87
C GLU A 2 1.90 10.19 6.04
N VAL A 3 2.93 9.58 5.43
CA VAL A 3 4.30 10.07 5.44
C VAL A 3 4.73 10.55 4.06
N PHE A 4 5.80 11.34 4.01
CA PHE A 4 6.27 11.95 2.77
C PHE A 4 7.07 10.99 1.89
N MET A 5 7.82 10.06 2.48
CA MET A 5 8.68 9.12 1.75
C MET A 5 8.14 7.70 1.87
N LEU A 6 8.12 6.96 0.75
CA LEU A 6 7.77 5.54 0.76
C LEU A 6 8.74 4.71 1.61
N ASP A 7 10.01 5.10 1.63
CA ASP A 7 11.05 4.42 2.43
C ASP A 7 10.73 4.45 3.94
N ASP A 8 10.09 5.53 4.42
CA ASP A 8 9.65 5.61 5.82
C ASP A 8 8.62 4.54 6.15
N VAL A 9 7.71 4.24 5.20
CA VAL A 9 6.73 3.16 5.38
C VAL A 9 7.42 1.81 5.42
N GLY A 10 8.37 1.55 4.51
CA GLY A 10 9.13 0.30 4.46
C GLY A 10 9.93 0.08 5.74
N GLN A 11 10.68 1.09 6.18
CA GLN A 11 11.48 1.01 7.41
C GLN A 11 10.61 0.82 8.66
N CYS A 12 9.47 1.52 8.74
CA CYS A 12 8.54 1.36 9.84
C CYS A 12 7.90 -0.04 9.84
N TYR A 13 7.61 -0.59 8.66
CA TYR A 13 7.12 -1.96 8.53
C TYR A 13 8.17 -2.98 9.03
N ASP A 14 9.43 -2.82 8.66
CA ASP A 14 10.52 -3.68 9.13
C ASP A 14 10.65 -3.65 10.65
N LEU A 15 10.61 -2.45 11.25
CA LEU A 15 10.65 -2.30 12.71
C LEU A 15 9.46 -2.96 13.40
N ALA A 16 8.25 -2.74 12.88
CA ALA A 16 7.04 -3.34 13.45
C ALA A 16 7.04 -4.88 13.30
N ASN A 17 7.52 -5.38 12.17
CA ASN A 17 7.59 -6.82 11.89
C ASN A 17 8.67 -7.55 12.73
N ALA A 18 9.64 -6.82 13.27
CA ALA A 18 10.62 -7.38 14.20
C ALA A 18 10.04 -7.65 15.60
N GLU A 19 8.89 -7.07 15.93
CA GLU A 19 8.16 -7.30 17.18
C GLU A 19 7.04 -8.33 16.97
N GLN A 20 6.96 -9.31 17.87
CA GLN A 20 5.91 -10.32 17.80
C GLN A 20 4.53 -9.69 17.89
N ASP A 21 3.61 -10.14 17.03
CA ASP A 21 2.19 -9.74 17.02
C ASP A 21 1.94 -8.22 16.86
N ARG A 22 2.94 -7.46 16.42
CA ARG A 22 2.81 -6.03 16.19
C ARG A 22 2.05 -5.72 14.90
N ILE A 23 2.27 -6.49 13.83
CA ILE A 23 1.58 -6.31 12.55
C ILE A 23 0.18 -6.91 12.61
N ALA A 24 -0.83 -6.09 12.35
CA ALA A 24 -2.22 -6.53 12.23
C ALA A 24 -2.59 -6.83 10.78
N THR A 25 -2.14 -5.98 9.84
CA THR A 25 -2.40 -6.12 8.41
C THR A 25 -1.10 -5.91 7.66
N THR A 26 -0.76 -6.83 6.76
CA THR A 26 0.50 -6.78 6.01
C THR A 26 0.56 -5.56 5.09
N PHE A 27 1.77 -5.26 4.62
CA PHE A 27 2.00 -4.22 3.64
C PHE A 27 1.16 -4.47 2.37
N GLY A 28 0.51 -3.43 1.87
CA GLY A 28 -0.39 -3.52 0.73
C GLY A 28 -0.78 -2.17 0.17
N ARG A 29 -1.70 -2.17 -0.79
CA ARG A 29 -2.22 -0.93 -1.38
C ARG A 29 -3.73 -0.95 -1.47
N HIS A 30 -4.36 0.11 -1.00
CA HIS A 30 -5.80 0.31 -1.09
C HIS A 30 -6.26 0.65 -2.51
N ILE A 31 -7.52 0.30 -2.81
CA ILE A 31 -8.17 0.60 -4.08
C ILE A 31 -8.98 1.91 -4.02
N ASN A 32 -9.46 2.27 -2.83
CA ASN A 32 -10.32 3.45 -2.61
C ASN A 32 -9.53 4.76 -2.51
N ASP A 33 -8.46 4.77 -1.74
CA ASP A 33 -7.62 5.96 -1.50
C ASP A 33 -6.21 5.85 -2.07
N ASN A 34 -5.88 4.74 -2.74
CA ASN A 34 -4.58 4.44 -3.37
C ASN A 34 -3.40 4.37 -2.39
N MET A 35 -3.65 4.46 -1.09
CA MET A 35 -2.59 4.48 -0.08
C MET A 35 -1.85 3.15 -0.06
N THR A 36 -0.53 3.22 -0.07
CA THR A 36 0.37 2.10 0.17
C THR A 36 0.73 2.11 1.65
N SER A 37 0.27 1.11 2.40
CA SER A 37 0.25 1.15 3.86
C SER A 37 0.34 -0.24 4.50
N PHE A 38 0.44 -0.25 5.80
CA PHE A 38 0.21 -1.41 6.67
C PHE A 38 -0.49 -0.97 7.95
N TYR A 39 -1.03 -1.93 8.70
CA TYR A 39 -1.65 -1.66 10.00
C TYR A 39 -0.88 -2.35 11.11
N SER A 40 -0.65 -1.63 12.18
CA SER A 40 0.05 -2.09 13.37
C SER A 40 -0.82 -1.89 14.61
N TYR A 41 -0.65 -2.75 15.61
CA TYR A 41 -1.24 -2.52 16.92
C TYR A 41 -0.42 -1.49 17.70
N THR A 42 -1.11 -0.53 18.31
CA THR A 42 -0.50 0.39 19.28
C THR A 42 -0.35 -0.29 20.64
N PRO A 43 0.47 0.27 21.56
CA PRO A 43 0.53 -0.23 22.93
C PRO A 43 -0.82 -0.25 23.66
N SER A 44 -1.76 0.61 23.24
CA SER A 44 -3.14 0.65 23.75
C SER A 44 -4.10 -0.29 23.01
N ASN A 45 -3.56 -1.15 22.17
CA ASN A 45 -4.27 -2.20 21.44
C ASN A 45 -5.35 -1.70 20.46
N PHE A 46 -5.16 -0.56 19.83
CA PHE A 46 -5.94 -0.14 18.66
C PHE A 46 -5.08 -0.14 17.40
N LEU A 47 -5.74 -0.20 16.24
CA LEU A 47 -5.05 -0.22 14.95
C LEU A 47 -4.57 1.18 14.57
N PHE A 48 -3.36 1.22 14.05
CA PHE A 48 -2.72 2.41 13.51
C PHE A 48 -2.30 2.11 12.07
N GLU A 49 -2.76 2.90 11.13
CA GLU A 49 -2.35 2.82 9.74
C GLU A 49 -1.19 3.77 9.48
N TYR A 50 -0.13 3.24 8.84
CA TYR A 50 1.04 3.99 8.45
C TYR A 50 1.27 3.80 6.95
N GLY A 51 1.21 4.87 6.18
CA GLY A 51 1.17 4.78 4.73
C GLY A 51 1.70 5.99 3.99
N TRP A 52 1.75 5.84 2.66
CA TRP A 52 2.26 6.81 1.72
C TRP A 52 1.46 6.80 0.42
N GLY A 53 1.41 7.96 -0.23
CA GLY A 53 0.90 8.09 -1.59
C GLY A 53 -0.62 7.99 -1.69
N GLY A 54 -1.32 8.48 -0.68
CA GLY A 54 -2.76 8.59 -0.69
C GLY A 54 -3.28 9.46 -1.83
N ARG A 55 -4.51 9.18 -2.25
CA ARG A 55 -5.21 9.87 -3.32
C ARG A 55 -5.49 11.33 -2.93
N THR A 56 -5.11 12.25 -3.78
CA THR A 56 -5.53 13.64 -3.65
C THR A 56 -6.96 13.78 -4.17
N ILE A 57 -7.82 14.42 -3.39
CA ILE A 57 -9.22 14.65 -3.75
C ILE A 57 -9.37 16.06 -4.29
N ASP A 58 -9.85 16.17 -5.53
CA ASP A 58 -10.36 17.42 -6.09
C ASP A 58 -11.84 17.54 -5.71
N GLN A 59 -12.13 18.42 -4.75
CA GLN A 59 -13.48 18.58 -4.22
C GLN A 59 -14.49 19.09 -5.25
N GLU A 60 -14.04 19.81 -6.28
CA GLU A 60 -14.90 20.38 -7.31
C GLU A 60 -15.34 19.34 -8.34
N ASN A 61 -14.48 18.34 -8.59
CA ASN A 61 -14.70 17.32 -9.61
C ASN A 61 -14.80 15.89 -9.03
N TRP A 62 -15.05 15.79 -7.71
CA TRP A 62 -15.17 14.49 -7.06
C TRP A 62 -16.47 13.80 -7.43
N GLU A 63 -16.35 12.58 -7.96
CA GLU A 63 -17.47 11.68 -8.16
C GLU A 63 -17.40 10.50 -7.19
N ILE A 64 -18.54 10.06 -6.69
CA ILE A 64 -18.62 8.89 -5.80
C ILE A 64 -18.39 7.64 -6.64
N GLU A 65 -17.42 6.84 -6.22
CA GLU A 65 -17.10 5.55 -6.84
C GLU A 65 -17.54 4.39 -5.93
N GLU A 66 -18.16 3.38 -6.52
CA GLU A 66 -18.47 2.13 -5.84
C GLU A 66 -17.34 1.11 -6.08
N VAL A 67 -16.66 0.70 -5.00
CA VAL A 67 -15.59 -0.29 -5.08
C VAL A 67 -16.16 -1.70 -4.94
N LYS A 68 -16.04 -2.51 -5.99
CA LYS A 68 -16.59 -3.90 -6.05
C LYS A 68 -15.55 -4.99 -5.79
N HIS A 69 -14.27 -4.67 -5.77
CA HIS A 69 -13.15 -5.61 -5.71
C HIS A 69 -12.56 -5.78 -4.30
N GLY A 70 -13.30 -5.33 -3.27
CA GLY A 70 -12.76 -5.26 -1.91
C GLY A 70 -11.84 -4.05 -1.70
N PRO A 71 -11.26 -3.89 -0.51
CA PRO A 71 -10.59 -2.64 -0.10
C PRO A 71 -9.17 -2.49 -0.66
N SER A 72 -8.56 -3.55 -1.21
CA SER A 72 -7.13 -3.53 -1.54
C SER A 72 -6.84 -4.13 -2.90
N LEU A 73 -5.91 -3.49 -3.65
CA LEU A 73 -5.40 -3.99 -4.92
C LEU A 73 -4.48 -5.20 -4.71
N TRP A 74 -3.62 -5.14 -3.69
CA TRP A 74 -2.70 -6.20 -3.30
C TRP A 74 -2.31 -6.05 -1.83
N GLY A 75 -1.73 -7.10 -1.25
CA GLY A 75 -1.33 -7.12 0.15
C GLY A 75 -2.51 -6.99 1.11
N HIS A 76 -2.30 -6.35 2.24
CA HIS A 76 -3.27 -6.12 3.30
C HIS A 76 -3.94 -7.42 3.80
N ASP A 77 -3.14 -8.48 3.93
CA ASP A 77 -3.59 -9.68 4.63
C ASP A 77 -3.79 -9.35 6.10
N ARG A 78 -4.99 -9.58 6.59
CA ARG A 78 -5.33 -9.39 7.99
C ARG A 78 -4.90 -10.63 8.76
N LEU A 79 -3.81 -10.53 9.52
CA LEU A 79 -3.16 -11.69 10.15
C LEU A 79 -4.02 -12.36 11.25
N TRP A 80 -5.02 -11.66 11.74
CA TRP A 80 -6.00 -12.15 12.71
C TRP A 80 -7.18 -12.92 12.08
N MET A 81 -7.29 -12.92 10.73
CA MET A 81 -8.37 -13.63 10.05
C MET A 81 -8.17 -15.15 10.05
N PRO A 82 -9.26 -15.95 10.19
CA PRO A 82 -9.22 -17.37 9.90
C PRO A 82 -8.72 -17.66 8.48
N PRO A 83 -8.03 -18.82 8.27
CA PRO A 83 -7.39 -19.13 6.96
C PRO A 83 -8.35 -19.16 5.78
N ASP A 84 -9.57 -19.62 5.97
CA ASP A 84 -10.62 -19.68 4.95
C ASP A 84 -11.07 -18.27 4.53
N GLN A 85 -11.27 -17.37 5.49
CA GLN A 85 -11.61 -15.98 5.22
C GLN A 85 -10.44 -15.23 4.56
N LEU A 86 -9.21 -15.50 4.97
CA LEU A 86 -8.03 -14.93 4.34
C LEU A 86 -7.89 -15.39 2.89
N LYS A 87 -8.16 -16.67 2.62
CA LYS A 87 -8.18 -17.22 1.25
C LYS A 87 -9.23 -16.52 0.38
N GLU A 88 -10.43 -16.29 0.91
CA GLU A 88 -11.49 -15.58 0.20
C GLU A 88 -11.12 -14.11 -0.06
N ALA A 89 -10.56 -13.42 0.93
CA ALA A 89 -10.09 -12.05 0.75
C ALA A 89 -9.03 -11.95 -0.36
N ARG A 90 -8.10 -12.92 -0.45
CA ARG A 90 -7.11 -12.99 -1.53
C ARG A 90 -7.75 -13.27 -2.88
N ARG A 91 -8.78 -14.12 -2.93
CA ARG A 91 -9.55 -14.38 -4.15
C ARG A 91 -10.24 -13.12 -4.66
N VAL A 92 -10.90 -12.39 -3.79
CA VAL A 92 -11.55 -11.10 -4.13
C VAL A 92 -10.54 -10.10 -4.69
N ARG A 93 -9.37 -9.95 -4.06
CA ARG A 93 -8.31 -9.07 -4.58
C ARG A 93 -7.81 -9.49 -5.97
N SER A 94 -7.76 -10.80 -6.26
CA SER A 94 -7.34 -11.27 -7.58
C SER A 94 -8.26 -10.83 -8.71
N THR A 95 -9.53 -10.56 -8.43
CA THR A 95 -10.48 -10.03 -9.43
C THR A 95 -10.09 -8.62 -9.87
N ALA A 96 -9.54 -7.81 -8.98
CA ALA A 96 -9.04 -6.47 -9.33
C ALA A 96 -7.90 -6.53 -10.36
N VAL A 97 -7.05 -7.55 -10.29
CA VAL A 97 -5.99 -7.77 -11.29
C VAL A 97 -6.58 -8.19 -12.63
N GLN A 98 -7.57 -9.08 -12.62
CA GLN A 98 -8.26 -9.56 -13.84
C GLN A 98 -8.99 -8.41 -14.55
N ASP A 99 -9.59 -7.50 -13.79
CA ASP A 99 -10.30 -6.33 -14.31
C ASP A 99 -9.38 -5.13 -14.58
N ASN A 100 -8.07 -5.36 -14.52
CA ASN A 100 -7.02 -4.35 -14.80
C ASN A 100 -7.13 -3.07 -13.94
N MET A 101 -7.50 -3.22 -12.68
CA MET A 101 -7.68 -2.12 -11.72
C MET A 101 -6.37 -1.47 -11.23
N ARG A 102 -5.31 -1.56 -12.04
CA ARG A 102 -4.03 -0.92 -11.71
C ARG A 102 -4.13 0.59 -11.79
N ILE A 103 -3.65 1.25 -10.75
CA ILE A 103 -3.70 2.70 -10.61
C ILE A 103 -2.26 3.22 -10.50
N PRO A 104 -1.90 4.29 -11.24
CA PRO A 104 -0.60 4.93 -11.10
C PRO A 104 -0.33 5.35 -9.66
N VAL A 105 0.95 5.35 -9.28
CA VAL A 105 1.37 5.85 -7.97
C VAL A 105 1.31 7.37 -7.97
N ASN A 106 0.71 7.96 -6.94
CA ASN A 106 0.71 9.40 -6.74
C ASN A 106 2.06 9.83 -6.13
N VAL A 107 2.92 10.42 -6.94
CA VAL A 107 4.25 10.85 -6.51
C VAL A 107 4.28 12.36 -6.36
N MET A 108 4.55 12.83 -5.15
CA MET A 108 4.66 14.25 -4.86
C MET A 108 5.98 14.84 -5.40
N PRO A 109 5.99 16.10 -5.86
CA PRO A 109 7.22 16.79 -6.24
C PRO A 109 8.28 16.74 -5.12
N GLY A 110 9.53 16.41 -5.48
CA GLY A 110 10.64 16.27 -4.53
C GLY A 110 10.74 14.92 -3.83
N ASN A 111 9.76 14.04 -4.02
CA ASN A 111 9.69 12.70 -3.42
C ASN A 111 10.15 11.60 -4.38
N PHE A 112 10.80 11.94 -5.46
CA PHE A 112 11.33 10.99 -6.43
C PHE A 112 12.63 11.51 -7.04
N ASN A 113 13.44 10.55 -7.50
CA ASN A 113 14.64 10.85 -8.25
C ASN A 113 14.52 10.18 -9.62
N LEU A 114 14.78 10.93 -10.67
CA LEU A 114 14.72 10.42 -12.04
C LEU A 114 15.81 9.40 -12.34
N GLY A 115 16.67 9.02 -11.47
CA GLY A 115 17.59 7.87 -11.56
C GLY A 115 18.40 7.70 -12.85
N VAL A 116 18.15 8.53 -13.86
CA VAL A 116 18.76 8.46 -15.19
C VAL A 116 20.26 8.79 -15.06
N GLY A 117 21.09 7.81 -15.35
CA GLY A 117 22.54 7.92 -15.22
C GLY A 117 23.11 7.60 -13.83
N GLN A 118 22.26 7.36 -12.85
CA GLN A 118 22.70 7.01 -11.47
C GLN A 118 22.54 5.53 -11.14
N CYS A 119 21.79 4.78 -11.95
CA CYS A 119 21.61 3.35 -11.72
C CYS A 119 22.71 2.55 -12.42
N PRO A 120 23.58 1.83 -11.67
CA PRO A 120 24.66 1.03 -12.26
C PRO A 120 24.18 -0.05 -13.23
N TRP A 121 22.97 -0.57 -13.01
CA TRP A 121 22.33 -1.56 -13.86
C TRP A 121 21.84 -0.99 -15.18
N TRP A 122 21.35 0.24 -15.17
CA TRP A 122 20.91 0.94 -16.38
C TRP A 122 22.03 1.24 -17.35
N GLN A 123 23.23 1.50 -16.85
CA GLN A 123 24.42 1.74 -17.69
C GLN A 123 24.92 0.46 -18.37
N LYS A 124 24.71 -0.72 -17.75
CA LYS A 124 25.11 -2.02 -18.30
C LYS A 124 24.23 -2.51 -19.46
N THR A 125 23.04 -1.99 -19.62
CA THR A 125 22.10 -2.39 -20.69
C THR A 125 22.25 -1.57 -21.98
N LYS A 126 23.17 -0.61 -22.00
CA LYS A 126 23.43 0.26 -23.18
C LYS A 126 24.69 -0.11 -23.96
N ASN A 127 25.38 -1.17 -23.60
CA ASN A 127 26.56 -1.69 -24.31
C ASN A 127 26.22 -2.98 -25.06
#